data_7835a949200cdc6a231b004ffa85ee57
#
_entry.id   7835a949200cdc6a231b004ffa85ee57
#
_cell.length_a   1.000
_cell.length_b   1.000
_cell.length_c   1.000
_cell.angle_alpha   90.00
_cell.angle_beta   90.00
_cell.angle_gamma   90.00
#
_symmetry.space_group_name_H-M   'P 1'
#
loop_
_entity.id
_entity.type
_entity.pdbx_description
1 polymer ?
#
loop_
_entity_poly.entity_id
_entity_poly.type
_entity_poly.pdbx_seq_one_letter_code
_entity_poly.pdbx_strand_id
1 'polypeptide(L)'
;KGVVSFSIFRGILGIAEAGNWPGATKGNAEWFPTKERALAQGLFNSGAAIGGIIAFPIIAFLTLHFSWQMVFIIVGAIGLLWLLPWIIIVKAPPSMHSWITDEEREYILTGQRRVKENDDDEEEEEYNPTSGQILSHKQSWGVIIASAAIDPIWWLFVFWIPIYLNEVYGMNVTEIGIYGWVPYVGAMLGAWFGGLLAQNRIAAGWNTDKTRKLVITLGCLIMLPALIAMSNPGAPTVAVLIMAGIL
;
A
#
# COMPACT_ATOMS: atom_id res chain seq x y z
N LYS A 1 9.57 -25.66 20.62
CA LYS A 1 8.86 -24.36 20.78
C LYS A 1 9.93 -23.27 20.82
N GLY A 2 10.37 -22.79 19.68
CA GLY A 2 11.49 -21.86 19.59
C GLY A 2 11.49 -21.06 18.29
N VAL A 3 12.57 -20.38 18.04
CA VAL A 3 12.81 -19.52 16.88
C VAL A 3 12.45 -20.24 15.57
N VAL A 4 12.82 -21.51 15.43
CA VAL A 4 12.55 -22.30 14.21
C VAL A 4 11.05 -22.41 13.91
N SER A 5 10.22 -22.76 14.90
CA SER A 5 8.76 -22.85 14.69
C SER A 5 8.16 -21.50 14.33
N PHE A 6 8.61 -20.43 14.98
CA PHE A 6 8.17 -19.08 14.68
C PHE A 6 8.57 -18.66 13.26
N SER A 7 9.80 -18.96 12.84
CA SER A 7 10.28 -18.68 11.47
C SER A 7 9.49 -19.44 10.41
N ILE A 8 9.14 -20.71 10.67
CA ILE A 8 8.30 -21.50 9.75
C ILE A 8 6.92 -20.85 9.59
N PHE A 9 6.25 -20.48 10.68
CA PHE A 9 4.95 -19.82 10.61
C PHE A 9 5.02 -18.46 9.91
N ARG A 10 6.08 -17.67 10.13
CA ARG A 10 6.33 -16.41 9.41
C ARG A 10 6.56 -16.66 7.92
N GLY A 11 7.28 -17.72 7.56
CA GLY A 11 7.48 -18.11 6.16
C GLY A 11 6.16 -18.48 5.47
N ILE A 12 5.32 -19.30 6.13
CA ILE A 12 3.99 -19.66 5.61
C ILE A 12 3.11 -18.41 5.45
N LEU A 13 3.10 -17.51 6.44
CA LEU A 13 2.38 -16.26 6.37
C LEU A 13 2.84 -15.42 5.17
N GLY A 14 4.16 -15.26 4.96
CA GLY A 14 4.71 -14.52 3.83
C GLY A 14 4.29 -15.09 2.47
N ILE A 15 4.26 -16.42 2.33
CA ILE A 15 3.78 -17.08 1.11
C ILE A 15 2.27 -16.80 0.89
N ALA A 16 1.47 -16.90 1.95
CA ALA A 16 0.03 -16.64 1.87
C ALA A 16 -0.28 -15.16 1.55
N GLU A 17 0.52 -14.24 2.06
CA GLU A 17 0.36 -12.80 1.86
C GLU A 17 0.81 -12.33 0.46
N ALA A 18 1.73 -13.03 -0.17
CA ALA A 18 2.32 -12.64 -1.46
C ALA A 18 1.30 -12.45 -2.59
N GLY A 19 0.19 -13.19 -2.56
CA GLY A 19 -0.88 -13.10 -3.56
C GLY A 19 -1.82 -11.89 -3.38
N ASN A 20 -1.82 -11.25 -2.22
CA ASN A 20 -2.80 -10.20 -1.90
C ASN A 20 -2.62 -8.95 -2.77
N TRP A 21 -1.39 -8.46 -2.91
CA TRP A 21 -1.08 -7.24 -3.65
C TRP A 21 -1.34 -7.36 -5.17
N PRO A 22 -0.86 -8.41 -5.85
CA PRO A 22 -1.21 -8.66 -7.25
C PRO A 22 -2.71 -8.87 -7.45
N GLY A 23 -3.37 -9.60 -6.54
CA GLY A 23 -4.82 -9.83 -6.61
C GLY A 23 -5.63 -8.55 -6.52
N ALA A 24 -5.30 -7.66 -5.59
CA ALA A 24 -5.95 -6.37 -5.45
C ALA A 24 -5.70 -5.45 -6.66
N THR A 25 -4.49 -5.44 -7.20
CA THR A 25 -4.16 -4.67 -8.41
C THR A 25 -4.94 -5.17 -9.61
N LYS A 26 -5.06 -6.50 -9.78
CA LYS A 26 -5.90 -7.10 -10.81
C LYS A 26 -7.37 -6.73 -10.61
N GLY A 27 -7.90 -6.83 -9.39
CA GLY A 27 -9.25 -6.40 -9.08
C GLY A 27 -9.52 -4.95 -9.46
N ASN A 28 -8.60 -4.04 -9.11
CA ASN A 28 -8.69 -2.64 -9.52
C ASN A 28 -8.68 -2.47 -11.04
N ALA A 29 -7.90 -3.26 -11.77
CA ALA A 29 -7.86 -3.21 -13.23
C ALA A 29 -9.14 -3.72 -13.88
N GLU A 30 -9.80 -4.69 -13.27
CA GLU A 30 -11.06 -5.31 -13.78
C GLU A 30 -12.32 -4.50 -13.43
N TRP A 31 -12.34 -3.87 -12.22
CA TRP A 31 -13.55 -3.22 -11.70
C TRP A 31 -13.62 -1.71 -11.94
N PHE A 32 -12.51 -1.08 -12.31
CA PHE A 32 -12.48 0.37 -12.52
C PHE A 32 -12.14 0.76 -13.95
N PRO A 33 -12.86 1.74 -14.54
CA PRO A 33 -12.48 2.37 -15.80
C PRO A 33 -11.05 2.90 -15.74
N THR A 34 -10.35 2.95 -16.87
CA THR A 34 -8.93 3.38 -16.94
C THR A 34 -8.70 4.76 -16.30
N LYS A 35 -9.69 5.66 -16.42
CA LYS A 35 -9.61 7.03 -15.85
C LYS A 35 -9.65 7.05 -14.32
N GLU A 36 -10.28 6.06 -13.68
CA GLU A 36 -10.51 5.98 -12.24
C GLU A 36 -9.52 5.07 -11.51
N ARG A 37 -8.80 4.23 -12.24
CA ARG A 37 -7.83 3.27 -11.66
C ARG A 37 -6.79 3.92 -10.76
N ALA A 38 -6.32 5.12 -11.11
CA ALA A 38 -5.34 5.82 -10.29
C ALA A 38 -5.90 6.20 -8.91
N LEU A 39 -7.16 6.66 -8.87
CA LEU A 39 -7.85 6.96 -7.62
C LEU A 39 -8.12 5.69 -6.81
N ALA A 40 -8.65 4.65 -7.45
CA ALA A 40 -8.90 3.36 -6.81
C ALA A 40 -7.61 2.76 -6.21
N GLN A 41 -6.50 2.81 -6.94
CA GLN A 41 -5.21 2.35 -6.45
C GLN A 41 -4.68 3.21 -5.30
N GLY A 42 -4.90 4.53 -5.35
CA GLY A 42 -4.55 5.44 -4.26
C GLY A 42 -5.32 5.15 -2.97
N LEU A 43 -6.63 4.90 -3.08
CA LEU A 43 -7.47 4.51 -1.94
C LEU A 43 -7.05 3.14 -1.38
N PHE A 44 -6.77 2.17 -2.24
CA PHE A 44 -6.26 0.86 -1.83
C PHE A 44 -4.93 0.98 -1.08
N ASN A 45 -3.98 1.75 -1.61
CA ASN A 45 -2.68 1.96 -0.96
C ASN A 45 -2.80 2.68 0.39
N SER A 46 -3.78 3.58 0.55
CA SER A 46 -4.07 4.24 1.83
C SER A 46 -4.50 3.25 2.91
N GLY A 47 -5.04 2.08 2.53
CA GLY A 47 -5.43 1.03 3.45
C GLY A 47 -4.28 0.52 4.32
N ALA A 48 -3.07 0.45 3.78
CA ALA A 48 -1.89 0.04 4.54
C ALA A 48 -1.54 1.04 5.64
N ALA A 49 -1.59 2.34 5.34
CA ALA A 49 -1.35 3.40 6.32
C ALA A 49 -2.48 3.44 7.38
N ILE A 50 -3.74 3.35 6.97
CA ILE A 50 -4.90 3.28 7.88
C ILE A 50 -4.78 2.06 8.79
N GLY A 51 -4.39 0.90 8.23
CA GLY A 51 -4.11 -0.30 8.99
C GLY A 51 -3.05 -0.07 10.07
N GLY A 52 -1.94 0.59 9.74
CA GLY A 52 -0.90 0.99 10.69
C GLY A 52 -1.42 1.91 11.79
N ILE A 53 -2.21 2.93 11.44
CA ILE A 53 -2.81 3.86 12.40
C ILE A 53 -3.68 3.11 13.42
N ILE A 54 -4.51 2.19 12.96
CA ILE A 54 -5.46 1.43 13.80
C ILE A 54 -4.74 0.32 14.58
N ALA A 55 -3.73 -0.31 14.01
CA ALA A 55 -3.04 -1.44 14.60
C ALA A 55 -2.34 -1.08 15.92
N PHE A 56 -1.66 0.07 15.99
CA PHE A 56 -0.91 0.45 17.18
C PHE A 56 -1.77 0.52 18.45
N PRO A 57 -2.86 1.29 18.51
CA PRO A 57 -3.71 1.35 19.69
C PRO A 57 -4.42 0.02 19.98
N ILE A 58 -4.85 -0.72 18.95
CA ILE A 58 -5.50 -2.02 19.14
C ILE A 58 -4.52 -3.04 19.71
N ILE A 59 -3.33 -3.17 19.14
CA ILE A 59 -2.32 -4.12 19.61
C ILE A 59 -1.87 -3.75 21.02
N ALA A 60 -1.66 -2.47 21.33
CA ALA A 60 -1.33 -2.03 22.67
C ALA A 60 -2.43 -2.41 23.68
N PHE A 61 -3.69 -2.11 23.36
CA PHE A 61 -4.83 -2.51 24.20
C PHE A 61 -4.90 -4.02 24.43
N LEU A 62 -4.79 -4.79 23.35
CA LEU A 62 -4.84 -6.26 23.45
C LEU A 62 -3.67 -6.82 24.26
N THR A 63 -2.46 -6.27 24.08
CA THR A 63 -1.26 -6.73 24.79
C THR A 63 -1.34 -6.46 26.30
N LEU A 64 -2.02 -5.37 26.70
CA LEU A 64 -2.23 -5.02 28.11
C LEU A 64 -3.28 -5.92 28.81
N HIS A 65 -4.26 -6.43 28.08
CA HIS A 65 -5.38 -7.19 28.65
C HIS A 65 -5.29 -8.69 28.39
N PHE A 66 -4.53 -9.12 27.42
CA PHE A 66 -4.42 -10.51 27.00
C PHE A 66 -2.95 -10.95 26.87
N SER A 67 -2.73 -12.27 26.83
CA SER A 67 -1.41 -12.81 26.51
C SER A 67 -1.04 -12.53 25.03
N TRP A 68 0.23 -12.48 24.72
CA TRP A 68 0.72 -12.26 23.35
C TRP A 68 0.15 -13.29 22.35
N GLN A 69 -0.10 -14.54 22.79
CA GLN A 69 -0.70 -15.57 21.94
C GLN A 69 -2.13 -15.19 21.54
N MET A 70 -2.90 -14.65 22.50
CA MET A 70 -4.28 -14.22 22.25
C MET A 70 -4.32 -13.03 21.31
N VAL A 71 -3.34 -12.13 21.33
CA VAL A 71 -3.24 -11.03 20.36
C VAL A 71 -3.15 -11.57 18.93
N PHE A 72 -2.30 -12.56 18.68
CA PHE A 72 -2.20 -13.20 17.36
C PHE A 72 -3.50 -13.88 16.94
N ILE A 73 -4.17 -14.59 17.86
CA ILE A 73 -5.44 -15.26 17.57
C ILE A 73 -6.54 -14.25 17.23
N ILE A 74 -6.67 -13.18 18.01
CA ILE A 74 -7.71 -12.15 17.80
C ILE A 74 -7.47 -11.43 16.48
N VAL A 75 -6.25 -10.95 16.23
CA VAL A 75 -5.92 -10.25 14.98
C VAL A 75 -6.06 -11.16 13.78
N GLY A 76 -5.63 -12.43 13.90
CA GLY A 76 -5.81 -13.43 12.85
C GLY A 76 -7.29 -13.74 12.57
N ALA A 77 -8.12 -13.83 13.61
CA ALA A 77 -9.56 -14.03 13.45
C ALA A 77 -10.25 -12.85 12.76
N ILE A 78 -9.85 -11.62 13.07
CA ILE A 78 -10.33 -10.42 12.36
C ILE A 78 -9.94 -10.49 10.87
N GLY A 79 -8.71 -10.91 10.57
CA GLY A 79 -8.27 -11.13 9.18
C GLY A 79 -9.08 -12.21 8.46
N LEU A 80 -9.45 -13.30 9.14
CA LEU A 80 -10.30 -14.33 8.55
C LEU A 80 -11.75 -13.85 8.33
N LEU A 81 -12.27 -12.98 9.22
CA LEU A 81 -13.60 -12.39 9.02
C LEU A 81 -13.68 -11.56 7.73
N TRP A 82 -12.58 -10.94 7.30
CA TRP A 82 -12.51 -10.22 6.02
C TRP A 82 -12.74 -11.15 4.81
N LEU A 83 -12.39 -12.41 4.93
CA LEU A 83 -12.57 -13.38 3.84
C LEU A 83 -14.04 -13.54 3.46
N LEU A 84 -14.97 -13.39 4.41
CA LEU A 84 -16.40 -13.52 4.17
C LEU A 84 -16.93 -12.49 3.16
N PRO A 85 -16.78 -11.16 3.40
CA PRO A 85 -17.21 -10.17 2.40
C PRO A 85 -16.45 -10.33 1.08
N TRP A 86 -15.16 -10.71 1.10
CA TRP A 86 -14.41 -10.94 -0.14
C TRP A 86 -15.04 -12.03 -1.01
N ILE A 87 -15.31 -13.21 -0.46
CA ILE A 87 -15.94 -14.33 -1.19
C ILE A 87 -17.35 -13.98 -1.65
N ILE A 88 -18.08 -13.18 -0.87
CA ILE A 88 -19.46 -12.81 -1.19
C ILE A 88 -19.51 -11.77 -2.31
N ILE A 89 -18.61 -10.77 -2.27
CA ILE A 89 -18.62 -9.62 -3.18
C ILE A 89 -17.85 -9.95 -4.47
N VAL A 90 -16.65 -10.53 -4.36
CA VAL A 90 -15.78 -10.78 -5.51
C VAL A 90 -16.02 -12.17 -6.08
N LYS A 91 -17.23 -12.41 -6.58
CA LYS A 91 -17.64 -13.73 -7.14
C LYS A 91 -17.26 -13.93 -8.60
N ALA A 92 -17.28 -12.85 -9.36
CA ALA A 92 -17.14 -12.88 -10.81
C ALA A 92 -16.60 -11.53 -11.32
N PRO A 93 -15.99 -11.49 -12.51
CA PRO A 93 -15.63 -10.24 -13.14
C PRO A 93 -16.89 -9.39 -13.46
N PRO A 94 -16.75 -8.07 -13.66
CA PRO A 94 -17.88 -7.18 -13.92
C PRO A 94 -18.79 -7.65 -15.06
N SER A 95 -18.23 -8.28 -16.10
CA SER A 95 -18.98 -8.79 -17.25
C SER A 95 -20.05 -9.83 -16.89
N MET A 96 -19.83 -10.59 -15.81
CA MET A 96 -20.72 -11.69 -15.37
C MET A 96 -21.28 -11.47 -13.96
N HIS A 97 -21.02 -10.34 -13.33
CA HIS A 97 -21.44 -10.09 -11.95
C HIS A 97 -22.95 -9.77 -11.87
N SER A 98 -23.65 -10.46 -10.98
CA SER A 98 -25.11 -10.38 -10.89
C SER A 98 -25.66 -9.17 -10.12
N TRP A 99 -24.81 -8.45 -9.38
CA TRP A 99 -25.26 -7.36 -8.50
C TRP A 99 -25.13 -5.98 -9.13
N ILE A 100 -24.35 -5.85 -10.21
CA ILE A 100 -24.21 -4.58 -10.92
C ILE A 100 -25.31 -4.42 -11.96
N THR A 101 -25.77 -3.20 -12.18
CA THR A 101 -26.73 -2.85 -13.21
C THR A 101 -26.10 -2.96 -14.60
N ASP A 102 -26.95 -3.08 -15.64
CA ASP A 102 -26.44 -3.13 -17.02
C ASP A 102 -25.75 -1.82 -17.41
N GLU A 103 -26.25 -0.67 -16.92
CA GLU A 103 -25.62 0.64 -17.12
C GLU A 103 -24.22 0.71 -16.47
N GLU A 104 -24.08 0.22 -15.24
CA GLU A 104 -22.78 0.19 -14.54
C GLU A 104 -21.81 -0.77 -15.24
N ARG A 105 -22.30 -1.92 -15.69
CA ARG A 105 -21.52 -2.89 -16.47
C ARG A 105 -20.99 -2.25 -17.73
N GLU A 106 -21.86 -1.60 -18.51
CA GLU A 106 -21.48 -0.92 -19.74
C GLU A 106 -20.47 0.20 -19.47
N TYR A 107 -20.67 0.99 -18.42
CA TYR A 107 -19.74 2.05 -18.01
C TYR A 107 -18.35 1.48 -17.71
N ILE A 108 -18.25 0.42 -16.91
CA ILE A 108 -16.98 -0.22 -16.56
C ILE A 108 -16.31 -0.78 -17.82
N LEU A 109 -17.02 -1.60 -18.61
CA LEU A 109 -16.44 -2.27 -19.77
C LEU A 109 -16.03 -1.28 -20.88
N THR A 110 -16.84 -0.27 -21.14
CA THR A 110 -16.52 0.79 -22.12
C THR A 110 -15.33 1.62 -21.65
N GLY A 111 -15.27 1.96 -20.36
CA GLY A 111 -14.16 2.71 -19.77
C GLY A 111 -12.84 1.92 -19.66
N GLN A 112 -12.88 0.61 -19.85
CA GLN A 112 -11.68 -0.25 -19.92
C GLN A 112 -11.10 -0.32 -21.34
N ARG A 113 -11.94 -0.15 -22.37
CA ARG A 113 -11.47 -0.10 -23.76
C ARG A 113 -10.52 1.10 -23.89
N ARG A 114 -9.33 0.88 -24.39
CA ARG A 114 -8.48 1.99 -24.86
C ARG A 114 -9.25 2.69 -25.96
N VAL A 115 -9.47 3.98 -25.84
CA VAL A 115 -9.94 4.78 -26.97
C VAL A 115 -8.84 4.68 -28.02
N LYS A 116 -9.05 3.83 -29.00
CA LYS A 116 -8.22 3.82 -30.20
C LYS A 116 -8.57 5.11 -30.95
N GLU A 117 -7.58 5.99 -31.10
CA GLU A 117 -7.71 7.22 -31.90
C GLU A 117 -7.69 6.95 -33.41
N ASN A 118 -7.54 5.70 -33.85
CA ASN A 118 -7.54 5.32 -35.25
C ASN A 118 -8.37 4.05 -35.44
N ASP A 119 -9.38 4.15 -36.31
CA ASP A 119 -10.24 3.10 -36.84
C ASP A 119 -9.44 2.15 -37.75
N ASP A 120 -8.76 1.19 -37.19
CA ASP A 120 -8.40 -0.01 -37.94
C ASP A 120 -8.76 -1.21 -37.09
N ASP A 121 -9.82 -1.91 -37.54
CA ASP A 121 -10.41 -3.12 -36.98
C ASP A 121 -9.44 -4.32 -37.10
N GLU A 122 -8.43 -4.38 -36.28
CA GLU A 122 -7.78 -5.65 -35.97
C GLU A 122 -8.09 -6.01 -34.51
N GLU A 123 -8.73 -7.17 -34.33
CA GLU A 123 -8.90 -7.80 -33.03
C GLU A 123 -7.50 -7.92 -32.40
N GLU A 124 -7.18 -7.03 -31.44
CA GLU A 124 -5.96 -7.20 -30.66
C GLU A 124 -6.08 -8.51 -29.88
N GLU A 125 -5.31 -9.53 -30.29
CA GLU A 125 -5.01 -10.67 -29.45
C GLU A 125 -4.62 -10.17 -28.08
N GLU A 126 -5.26 -10.70 -27.03
CA GLU A 126 -4.97 -10.34 -25.64
C GLU A 126 -3.48 -10.55 -25.40
N TYR A 127 -2.72 -9.44 -25.34
CA TYR A 127 -1.28 -9.49 -25.17
C TYR A 127 -0.92 -10.06 -23.80
N ASN A 128 -0.62 -11.35 -23.77
CA ASN A 128 -0.20 -12.11 -22.59
C ASN A 128 1.32 -12.37 -22.66
N PRO A 129 2.16 -11.42 -22.22
CA PRO A 129 3.59 -11.57 -22.29
C PRO A 129 4.10 -12.63 -21.31
N THR A 130 5.02 -13.44 -21.77
CA THR A 130 5.75 -14.35 -20.89
C THR A 130 6.65 -13.57 -19.93
N SER A 131 6.97 -14.15 -18.76
CA SER A 131 7.86 -13.52 -17.77
C SER A 131 9.22 -13.12 -18.37
N GLY A 132 9.75 -13.90 -19.33
CA GLY A 132 10.98 -13.58 -20.05
C GLY A 132 10.84 -12.32 -20.91
N GLN A 133 9.73 -12.14 -21.60
CA GLN A 133 9.46 -10.94 -22.39
C GLN A 133 9.32 -9.70 -21.51
N ILE A 134 8.64 -9.82 -20.34
CA ILE A 134 8.52 -8.73 -19.39
C ILE A 134 9.91 -8.30 -18.89
N LEU A 135 10.76 -9.25 -18.52
CA LEU A 135 12.11 -8.98 -18.02
C LEU A 135 13.09 -8.49 -19.10
N SER A 136 12.76 -8.66 -20.39
CA SER A 136 13.58 -8.12 -21.48
C SER A 136 13.43 -6.60 -21.66
N HIS A 137 12.35 -6.01 -21.14
CA HIS A 137 12.12 -4.57 -21.24
C HIS A 137 12.88 -3.78 -20.17
N LYS A 138 13.59 -2.73 -20.58
CA LYS A 138 14.32 -1.82 -19.66
C LYS A 138 13.41 -1.17 -18.62
N GLN A 139 12.15 -0.91 -18.96
CA GLN A 139 11.15 -0.33 -18.07
C GLN A 139 10.85 -1.24 -16.88
N SER A 140 10.81 -2.56 -17.09
CA SER A 140 10.59 -3.54 -16.02
C SER A 140 11.72 -3.49 -14.99
N TRP A 141 12.97 -3.39 -15.44
CA TRP A 141 14.12 -3.22 -14.55
C TRP A 141 14.09 -1.89 -13.81
N GLY A 142 13.63 -0.81 -14.45
CA GLY A 142 13.43 0.47 -13.78
C GLY A 142 12.46 0.37 -12.59
N VAL A 143 11.34 -0.33 -12.77
CA VAL A 143 10.35 -0.57 -11.70
C VAL A 143 10.95 -1.47 -10.61
N ILE A 144 11.59 -2.58 -10.98
CA ILE A 144 12.20 -3.51 -10.03
C ILE A 144 13.25 -2.81 -9.16
N ILE A 145 14.15 -2.04 -9.76
CA ILE A 145 15.20 -1.32 -9.02
C ILE A 145 14.60 -0.24 -8.13
N ALA A 146 13.60 0.50 -8.59
CA ALA A 146 12.93 1.52 -7.79
C ALA A 146 12.24 0.90 -6.56
N SER A 147 11.49 -0.20 -6.73
CA SER A 147 10.88 -0.92 -5.62
C SER A 147 11.92 -1.48 -4.66
N ALA A 148 12.96 -2.11 -5.17
CA ALA A 148 14.06 -2.64 -4.35
C ALA A 148 14.80 -1.56 -3.54
N ALA A 149 14.77 -0.31 -3.97
CA ALA A 149 15.37 0.81 -3.25
C ALA A 149 14.42 1.42 -2.20
N ILE A 150 13.11 1.43 -2.45
CA ILE A 150 12.10 2.11 -1.61
C ILE A 150 11.52 1.17 -0.55
N ASP A 151 11.18 -0.07 -0.91
CA ASP A 151 10.52 -1.01 -0.01
C ASP A 151 11.30 -1.30 1.29
N PRO A 152 12.64 -1.42 1.28
CA PRO A 152 13.40 -1.61 2.52
C PRO A 152 13.22 -0.49 3.53
N ILE A 153 13.02 0.76 3.09
CA ILE A 153 12.79 1.91 3.99
C ILE A 153 11.45 1.74 4.69
N TRP A 154 10.39 1.44 3.93
CA TRP A 154 9.06 1.18 4.49
C TRP A 154 9.09 0.07 5.54
N TRP A 155 9.65 -1.09 5.19
CA TRP A 155 9.71 -2.25 6.09
C TRP A 155 10.61 -2.02 7.30
N LEU A 156 11.68 -1.24 7.14
CA LEU A 156 12.51 -0.81 8.27
C LEU A 156 11.64 -0.08 9.30
N PHE A 157 10.89 0.94 8.90
CA PHE A 157 10.06 1.68 9.84
C PHE A 157 8.94 0.82 10.43
N VAL A 158 8.26 0.00 9.62
CA VAL A 158 7.20 -0.90 10.11
C VAL A 158 7.67 -1.80 11.24
N PHE A 159 8.88 -2.36 11.13
CA PHE A 159 9.40 -3.28 12.15
C PHE A 159 10.12 -2.57 13.30
N TRP A 160 10.78 -1.45 13.04
CA TRP A 160 11.69 -0.84 14.00
C TRP A 160 11.08 0.30 14.82
N ILE A 161 9.98 0.93 14.39
CA ILE A 161 9.33 2.00 15.16
C ILE A 161 9.07 1.58 16.62
N PRO A 162 8.39 0.43 16.92
CA PRO A 162 8.12 0.05 18.29
C PRO A 162 9.42 -0.22 19.10
N ILE A 163 10.37 -0.88 18.46
CA ILE A 163 11.67 -1.23 19.09
C ILE A 163 12.45 0.04 19.40
N TYR A 164 12.54 0.95 18.44
CA TYR A 164 13.23 2.23 18.57
C TYR A 164 12.62 3.09 19.69
N LEU A 165 11.30 3.21 19.76
CA LEU A 165 10.63 3.98 20.81
C LEU A 165 10.84 3.36 22.19
N ASN A 166 10.93 2.05 22.29
CA ASN A 166 11.23 1.36 23.54
C ASN A 166 12.70 1.50 23.94
N GLU A 167 13.65 1.20 23.04
CA GLU A 167 15.08 1.15 23.40
C GLU A 167 15.71 2.53 23.56
N VAL A 168 15.33 3.52 22.74
CA VAL A 168 15.93 4.86 22.77
C VAL A 168 15.24 5.77 23.78
N TYR A 169 13.91 5.67 23.90
CA TYR A 169 13.12 6.56 24.77
C TYR A 169 12.54 5.87 26.00
N GLY A 170 12.73 4.56 26.17
CA GLY A 170 12.19 3.80 27.31
C GLY A 170 10.67 3.70 27.32
N MET A 171 10.01 3.92 26.18
CA MET A 171 8.54 3.90 26.09
C MET A 171 7.98 2.52 26.39
N ASN A 172 6.94 2.47 27.22
CA ASN A 172 6.16 1.28 27.47
C ASN A 172 5.14 1.02 26.36
N VAL A 173 4.45 -0.15 26.40
CA VAL A 173 3.49 -0.56 25.38
C VAL A 173 2.35 0.45 25.20
N THR A 174 1.89 1.08 26.29
CA THR A 174 0.83 2.09 26.24
C THR A 174 1.28 3.33 25.48
N GLU A 175 2.48 3.84 25.80
CA GLU A 175 3.06 4.99 25.14
C GLU A 175 3.34 4.74 23.66
N ILE A 176 3.86 3.54 23.32
CA ILE A 176 4.03 3.12 21.93
C ILE A 176 2.70 3.08 21.20
N GLY A 177 1.62 2.60 21.85
CA GLY A 177 0.26 2.62 21.29
C GLY A 177 -0.26 4.04 21.00
N ILE A 178 0.16 5.04 21.80
CA ILE A 178 -0.24 6.44 21.65
C ILE A 178 0.57 7.16 20.56
N TYR A 179 1.85 6.86 20.41
CA TYR A 179 2.75 7.58 19.50
C TYR A 179 3.07 6.85 18.20
N GLY A 180 3.07 5.51 18.20
CA GLY A 180 3.54 4.70 17.09
C GLY A 180 2.71 4.76 15.80
N TRP A 181 1.47 5.26 15.88
CA TRP A 181 0.60 5.42 14.71
C TRP A 181 0.86 6.72 13.91
N VAL A 182 1.48 7.73 14.55
CA VAL A 182 1.69 9.06 13.93
C VAL A 182 2.48 9.01 12.62
N PRO A 183 3.56 8.22 12.49
CA PRO A 183 4.26 8.06 11.21
C PRO A 183 3.36 7.60 10.06
N TYR A 184 2.40 6.74 10.33
CA TYR A 184 1.47 6.24 9.31
C TYR A 184 0.45 7.30 8.87
N VAL A 185 0.12 8.27 9.73
CA VAL A 185 -0.64 9.46 9.30
C VAL A 185 0.18 10.27 8.31
N GLY A 186 1.48 10.45 8.56
CA GLY A 186 2.38 11.08 7.60
C GLY A 186 2.36 10.39 6.24
N ALA A 187 2.50 9.07 6.22
CA ALA A 187 2.43 8.27 5.00
C ALA A 187 1.08 8.45 4.27
N MET A 188 -0.03 8.41 5.00
CA MET A 188 -1.37 8.61 4.42
C MET A 188 -1.52 10.01 3.80
N LEU A 189 -1.13 11.05 4.53
CA LEU A 189 -1.20 12.43 4.06
C LEU A 189 -0.27 12.65 2.86
N GLY A 190 0.93 12.08 2.88
CA GLY A 190 1.88 12.12 1.77
C GLY A 190 1.33 11.46 0.51
N ALA A 191 0.72 10.29 0.64
CA ALA A 191 0.08 9.59 -0.47
C ALA A 191 -1.08 10.41 -1.08
N TRP A 192 -1.94 11.00 -0.24
CA TRP A 192 -3.04 11.85 -0.71
C TRP A 192 -2.54 13.14 -1.36
N PHE A 193 -1.59 13.81 -0.72
CA PHE A 193 -1.01 15.04 -1.27
C PHE A 193 -0.33 14.78 -2.62
N GLY A 194 0.46 13.72 -2.72
CA GLY A 194 1.12 13.31 -3.97
C GLY A 194 0.12 12.96 -5.08
N GLY A 195 -0.93 12.21 -4.72
CA GLY A 195 -2.01 11.84 -5.64
C GLY A 195 -2.79 13.05 -6.16
N LEU A 196 -3.23 13.92 -5.25
CA LEU A 196 -3.96 15.16 -5.59
C LEU A 196 -3.09 16.13 -6.40
N LEU A 197 -1.82 16.29 -6.05
CA LEU A 197 -0.89 17.13 -6.79
C LEU A 197 -0.71 16.61 -8.22
N ALA A 198 -0.53 15.30 -8.37
CA ALA A 198 -0.42 14.66 -9.68
C ALA A 198 -1.68 14.88 -10.53
N GLN A 199 -2.85 14.61 -9.96
CA GLN A 199 -4.13 14.77 -10.63
C GLN A 199 -4.36 16.22 -11.09
N ASN A 200 -4.14 17.19 -10.20
CA ASN A 200 -4.34 18.61 -10.50
C ASN A 200 -3.39 19.11 -11.61
N ARG A 201 -2.14 18.65 -11.60
CA ARG A 201 -1.15 19.04 -12.63
C ARG A 201 -1.46 18.42 -13.99
N ILE A 202 -1.88 17.16 -14.02
CA ILE A 202 -2.30 16.49 -15.26
C ILE A 202 -3.57 17.15 -15.81
N ALA A 203 -4.56 17.45 -14.95
CA ALA A 203 -5.76 18.17 -15.35
C ALA A 203 -5.47 19.59 -15.91
N ALA A 204 -4.41 20.22 -15.41
CA ALA A 204 -3.91 21.51 -15.93
C ALA A 204 -3.07 21.38 -17.23
N GLY A 205 -3.06 20.19 -17.86
CA GLY A 205 -2.36 19.96 -19.13
C GLY A 205 -0.87 19.62 -19.02
N TRP A 206 -0.38 19.32 -17.82
CA TRP A 206 1.01 18.87 -17.66
C TRP A 206 1.20 17.45 -18.19
N ASN A 207 2.37 17.21 -18.77
CA ASN A 207 2.75 15.86 -19.19
C ASN A 207 2.83 14.93 -17.97
N THR A 208 2.24 13.73 -18.07
CA THR A 208 2.16 12.73 -17.02
C THR A 208 3.55 12.35 -16.48
N ASP A 209 4.55 12.18 -17.34
CA ASP A 209 5.92 11.82 -16.95
C ASP A 209 6.56 12.92 -16.10
N LYS A 210 6.46 14.19 -16.55
CA LYS A 210 6.97 15.34 -15.79
C LYS A 210 6.30 15.49 -14.43
N THR A 211 4.99 15.27 -14.38
CA THR A 211 4.21 15.35 -13.14
C THR A 211 4.63 14.28 -12.15
N ARG A 212 4.78 13.04 -12.59
CA ARG A 212 5.24 11.93 -11.73
C ARG A 212 6.65 12.19 -11.18
N LYS A 213 7.56 12.64 -12.04
CA LYS A 213 8.92 13.02 -11.61
C LYS A 213 8.92 14.15 -10.59
N LEU A 214 8.06 15.15 -10.75
CA LEU A 214 7.90 16.24 -9.78
C LEU A 214 7.48 15.70 -8.41
N VAL A 215 6.45 14.85 -8.35
CA VAL A 215 5.97 14.27 -7.08
C VAL A 215 7.06 13.47 -6.38
N ILE A 216 7.76 12.60 -7.12
CA ILE A 216 8.88 11.81 -6.57
C ILE A 216 9.99 12.74 -6.05
N THR A 217 10.36 13.76 -6.80
CA THR A 217 11.40 14.71 -6.38
C THR A 217 11.01 15.45 -5.11
N LEU A 218 9.76 15.90 -4.99
CA LEU A 218 9.27 16.55 -3.78
C LEU A 218 9.31 15.60 -2.57
N GLY A 219 8.90 14.35 -2.75
CA GLY A 219 9.02 13.32 -1.71
C GLY A 219 10.47 13.14 -1.25
N CYS A 220 11.41 13.00 -2.17
CA CYS A 220 12.84 12.91 -1.84
C CYS A 220 13.37 14.15 -1.11
N LEU A 221 12.94 15.35 -1.50
CA LEU A 221 13.34 16.61 -0.86
C LEU A 221 12.83 16.74 0.58
N ILE A 222 11.72 16.08 0.93
CA ILE A 222 11.21 16.03 2.30
C ILE A 222 11.90 14.90 3.07
N MET A 223 12.00 13.73 2.47
CA MET A 223 12.54 12.53 3.12
C MET A 223 14.03 12.67 3.50
N LEU A 224 14.87 13.22 2.62
CA LEU A 224 16.32 13.29 2.88
C LEU A 224 16.68 14.16 4.09
N PRO A 225 16.16 15.40 4.26
CA PRO A 225 16.39 16.18 5.48
C PRO A 225 15.82 15.50 6.72
N ALA A 226 14.67 14.84 6.62
CA ALA A 226 14.06 14.10 7.73
C ALA A 226 14.93 12.92 8.17
N LEU A 227 15.51 12.16 7.24
CA LEU A 227 16.47 11.10 7.55
C LEU A 227 17.71 11.62 8.26
N ILE A 228 18.25 12.78 7.84
CA ILE A 228 19.39 13.41 8.50
C ILE A 228 18.99 13.86 9.92
N ALA A 229 17.82 14.49 10.07
CA ALA A 229 17.31 14.94 11.37
C ALA A 229 17.08 13.77 12.34
N MET A 230 16.76 12.56 11.80
CA MET A 230 16.57 11.36 12.60
C MET A 230 17.86 10.86 13.29
N SER A 231 19.03 11.33 12.87
CA SER A 231 20.30 10.99 13.54
C SER A 231 20.40 11.56 14.96
N ASN A 232 19.69 12.66 15.26
CA ASN A 232 19.60 13.24 16.62
C ASN A 232 18.24 13.92 16.82
N PRO A 233 17.17 13.17 16.99
CA PRO A 233 15.81 13.70 16.97
C PRO A 233 15.39 14.41 18.26
N GLY A 234 16.19 14.32 19.34
CA GLY A 234 15.91 14.96 20.63
C GLY A 234 14.72 14.33 21.35
N ALA A 235 13.61 15.05 21.48
CA ALA A 235 12.42 14.57 22.18
C ALA A 235 11.65 13.48 21.40
N PRO A 236 10.98 12.54 22.09
CA PRO A 236 10.23 11.46 21.44
C PRO A 236 9.15 11.94 20.46
N THR A 237 8.44 13.00 20.79
CA THR A 237 7.42 13.61 19.91
C THR A 237 8.03 14.15 18.61
N VAL A 238 9.21 14.73 18.69
CA VAL A 238 9.95 15.22 17.52
C VAL A 238 10.40 14.04 16.64
N ALA A 239 10.92 12.96 17.26
CA ALA A 239 11.30 11.75 16.55
C ALA A 239 10.14 11.18 15.73
N VAL A 240 8.98 11.06 16.36
CA VAL A 240 7.76 10.51 15.72
C VAL A 240 7.28 11.42 14.57
N LEU A 241 7.36 12.74 14.71
CA LEU A 241 7.04 13.68 13.64
C LEU A 241 8.04 13.63 12.48
N ILE A 242 9.34 13.47 12.78
CA ILE A 242 10.35 13.25 11.74
C ILE A 242 10.07 11.95 10.97
N MET A 243 9.75 10.87 11.68
CA MET A 243 9.35 9.60 11.05
C MET A 243 8.12 9.76 10.15
N ALA A 244 7.15 10.59 10.56
CA ALA A 244 5.99 10.92 9.73
C ALA A 244 6.36 11.67 8.43
N GLY A 245 7.46 12.41 8.42
CA GLY A 245 7.98 13.05 7.22
C GLY A 245 8.87 12.15 6.34
N ILE A 246 9.29 10.98 6.87
CA ILE A 246 10.07 9.99 6.12
C ILE A 246 9.15 9.01 5.39
N LEU A 247 8.07 8.56 6.03
CA LEU A 247 7.07 7.65 5.48
C LEU A 247 6.09 8.35 4.56
#